data_48cc1b610a61d0ac65c874d49e0ac570
#
_entry.id   48cc1b610a61d0ac65c874d49e0ac570
#
_cell.length_a   1.000
_cell.length_b   1.000
_cell.length_c   1.000
_cell.angle_alpha   90.00
_cell.angle_beta   90.00
_cell.angle_gamma   90.00
#
_symmetry.space_group_name_H-M   'P 1'
#
loop_
_entity.id
_entity.type
_entity.pdbx_description
1 polymer ?
#
loop_
_entity_poly.entity_id
_entity_poly.type
_entity_poly.pdbx_seq_one_letter_code
_entity_poly.pdbx_strand_id
1 'polypeptide(L)'
;MGGAAATGGALGAASIAGNLASGRAAAPASAQLVDVVTGETHPVTAPACIIGRERAAANIVLRDPNVSRRHAQITLAGTEWSIEDLNSTNGTLVNNRRITRCPLRNGDVLTFGLSTFEFRS
;
A
#
# COMPACT_ATOMS: atom_id res chain seq x y z
N MET A 1 -18.14 -1.94 14.39
CA MET A 1 -18.02 -1.66 13.84
C MET A 1 -17.51 -1.35 13.35
N GLY A 2 -17.26 -1.84 13.98
CA GLY A 2 -17.05 -1.52 13.34
C GLY A 2 -16.60 -1.42 13.01
N GLY A 3 -16.39 -1.73 13.15
CA GLY A 3 -16.16 -1.49 12.51
C GLY A 3 -15.82 -1.44 12.33
N ALA A 4 -15.81 -1.91 12.24
CA ALA A 4 -15.68 -1.75 11.72
C ALA A 4 -15.44 -1.74 11.51
N ALA A 5 -15.43 -2.18 11.59
CA ALA A 5 -15.44 -2.02 11.05
C ALA A 5 -15.18 -2.03 10.80
N ALA A 6 -15.12 -2.50 10.89
CA ALA A 6 -15.14 -2.35 10.37
C ALA A 6 -14.79 -2.31 10.08
N THR A 7 -14.61 -2.67 10.14
CA THR A 7 -14.56 -2.58 9.62
C THR A 7 -14.44 -2.51 9.36
N GLY A 8 -14.35 -2.71 9.61
CA GLY A 8 -14.54 -2.66 9.16
C GLY A 8 -14.53 -2.76 9.19
N GLY A 9 -14.55 -3.06 9.22
CA GLY A 9 -14.82 -3.12 8.91
C GLY A 9 -14.95 -3.41 9.06
N ALA A 10 -15.24 -3.71 8.95
CA ALA A 10 -15.55 -3.91 8.81
C ALA A 10 -15.56 -4.29 8.92
N LEU A 11 -15.60 -4.49 8.85
CA LEU A 11 -15.82 -4.79 8.69
C LEU A 11 -15.90 -5.03 8.90
N GLY A 12 -16.09 -5.21 9.28
CA GLY A 12 -16.38 -5.49 9.24
C GLY A 12 -16.46 -6.07 9.51
N ALA A 13 -16.77 -6.52 9.64
CA ALA A 13 -17.02 -7.04 9.78
C ALA A 13 -17.05 -7.69 9.98
N ALA A 14 -17.30 -8.15 10.22
CA ALA A 14 -17.43 -8.80 10.37
C ALA A 14 -17.50 -9.44 10.71
N SER A 15 -17.69 -9.86 10.98
CA SER A 15 -17.87 -10.57 11.30
C SER A 15 -18.04 -11.25 11.62
N ILE A 16 -18.40 -11.68 11.86
CA ILE A 16 -18.63 -12.48 12.12
C ILE A 16 -18.64 -13.16 12.25
N ALA A 17 -19.01 -13.41 12.47
CA ALA A 17 -19.08 -14.28 12.59
C ALA A 17 -18.77 -14.96 12.62
N GLY A 18 -18.59 -15.28 12.83
CA GLY A 18 -18.30 -16.06 12.80
C GLY A 18 -17.72 -16.58 12.89
N ASN A 19 -17.63 -17.02 12.99
CA ASN A 19 -17.07 -17.63 12.87
C ASN A 19 -16.75 -18.21 12.91
N LEU A 20 -16.87 -18.28 13.07
CA LEU A 20 -16.49 -19.06 12.93
C LEU A 20 -15.89 -19.59 12.88
N ALA A 21 -15.87 -19.83 13.22
CA ALA A 21 -15.29 -20.33 13.11
C ALA A 21 -14.60 -20.59 13.16
N SER A 22 -15.09 -20.56 13.85
CA SER A 22 -14.32 -20.76 13.87
C SER A 22 -13.30 -21.13 13.21
N GLY A 23 -12.82 -21.48 13.62
CA GLY A 23 -11.72 -21.97 12.88
C GLY A 23 -11.53 -21.39 11.52
N ARG A 24 -12.23 -20.46 11.23
CA ARG A 24 -12.14 -19.78 9.96
C ARG A 24 -10.87 -18.95 9.88
N ALA A 25 -10.16 -19.11 8.79
CA ALA A 25 -8.96 -18.32 8.57
C ALA A 25 -9.31 -16.84 8.46
N ALA A 26 -8.44 -16.00 8.99
CA ALA A 26 -8.59 -14.57 8.82
C ALA A 26 -8.47 -14.22 7.34
N ALA A 27 -9.15 -13.17 6.92
CA ALA A 27 -9.01 -12.65 5.58
C ALA A 27 -7.57 -12.19 5.37
N PRO A 28 -7.00 -12.36 4.18
CA PRO A 28 -5.65 -11.86 3.92
C PRO A 28 -5.62 -10.34 4.07
N ALA A 29 -4.49 -9.85 4.57
CA ALA A 29 -4.28 -8.41 4.69
C ALA A 29 -4.32 -7.79 3.31
N SER A 30 -4.99 -6.67 3.17
CA SER A 30 -5.06 -5.95 1.91
C SER A 30 -4.73 -4.48 2.14
N ALA A 31 -4.21 -3.86 1.12
CA ALA A 31 -3.83 -2.46 1.17
C ALA A 31 -4.05 -1.82 -0.19
N GLN A 32 -4.10 -0.50 -0.19
CA GLN A 32 -4.22 0.27 -1.43
C GLN A 32 -3.53 1.61 -1.29
N LEU A 33 -3.15 2.16 -2.43
CA LEU A 33 -2.65 3.52 -2.53
C LEU A 33 -3.76 4.39 -3.10
N VAL A 34 -4.03 5.51 -2.46
CA VAL A 34 -5.06 6.45 -2.90
C VAL A 34 -4.37 7.72 -3.33
N ASP A 35 -4.51 8.08 -4.61
CA ASP A 35 -3.95 9.32 -5.15
C ASP A 35 -4.62 10.50 -4.44
N VAL A 36 -3.80 11.36 -3.80
CA VAL A 36 -4.36 12.44 -2.98
C VAL A 36 -4.94 13.56 -3.85
N VAL A 37 -4.62 13.60 -5.13
CA VAL A 37 -5.15 14.62 -6.04
C VAL A 37 -6.42 14.13 -6.73
N THR A 38 -6.39 12.92 -7.28
CA THR A 38 -7.50 12.41 -8.08
C THR A 38 -8.46 11.52 -7.31
N GLY A 39 -8.02 10.96 -6.18
CA GLY A 39 -8.79 9.98 -5.44
C GLY A 39 -8.75 8.58 -6.03
N GLU A 40 -8.01 8.39 -7.12
CA GLU A 40 -7.89 7.09 -7.75
C GLU A 40 -7.20 6.11 -6.81
N THR A 41 -7.69 4.87 -6.77
CA THR A 41 -7.14 3.85 -5.90
C THR A 41 -6.39 2.79 -6.70
N HIS A 42 -5.27 2.34 -6.13
CA HIS A 42 -4.45 1.29 -6.72
C HIS A 42 -4.29 0.18 -5.69
N PRO A 43 -4.76 -1.02 -5.95
CA PRO A 43 -4.56 -2.11 -5.00
C PRO A 43 -3.09 -2.48 -4.91
N VAL A 44 -2.64 -2.73 -3.68
CA VAL A 44 -1.27 -3.15 -3.42
C VAL A 44 -1.25 -4.68 -3.42
N THR A 45 -0.48 -5.27 -4.31
CA THR A 45 -0.37 -6.72 -4.40
C THR A 45 0.49 -7.25 -3.27
N ALA A 46 0.13 -8.40 -2.73
CA ALA A 46 0.90 -9.07 -1.69
C ALA A 46 1.47 -10.37 -2.29
N PRO A 47 2.63 -10.80 -1.82
CA PRO A 47 3.45 -10.22 -0.75
C PRO A 47 4.35 -9.09 -1.19
N ALA A 48 4.42 -8.78 -2.46
CA ALA A 48 5.30 -7.75 -2.98
C ALA A 48 4.60 -6.97 -4.08
N CYS A 49 4.83 -5.66 -4.09
CA CYS A 49 4.22 -4.77 -5.07
C CYS A 49 5.27 -3.74 -5.49
N ILE A 50 5.60 -3.73 -6.77
CA ILE A 50 6.56 -2.77 -7.29
C ILE A 50 5.80 -1.59 -7.87
N ILE A 51 6.22 -0.40 -7.49
CA ILE A 51 5.68 0.86 -7.99
C ILE A 51 6.72 1.45 -8.93
N GLY A 52 6.31 1.84 -10.12
CA GLY A 52 7.23 2.41 -11.08
C GLY A 52 6.55 2.87 -12.33
N ARG A 53 7.37 3.38 -13.26
CA ARG A 53 6.89 3.94 -14.51
C ARG A 53 6.80 2.90 -15.61
N GLU A 54 7.51 1.79 -15.49
CA GLU A 54 7.60 0.79 -16.56
C GLU A 54 6.58 -0.32 -16.33
N ARG A 55 5.63 -0.44 -17.25
CA ARG A 55 4.56 -1.43 -17.15
C ARG A 55 5.09 -2.85 -17.02
N ALA A 56 6.17 -3.17 -17.71
CA ALA A 56 6.72 -4.52 -17.69
C ALA A 56 7.35 -4.88 -16.36
N ALA A 57 7.69 -3.90 -15.52
CA ALA A 57 8.41 -4.13 -14.28
C ALA A 57 7.61 -3.78 -13.04
N ALA A 58 6.50 -3.05 -13.19
CA ALA A 58 5.76 -2.52 -12.04
C ALA A 58 4.37 -3.11 -11.95
N ASN A 59 3.92 -3.34 -10.72
CA ASN A 59 2.55 -3.75 -10.44
C ASN A 59 1.61 -2.54 -10.41
N ILE A 60 2.10 -1.42 -9.87
CA ILE A 60 1.40 -0.14 -9.92
C ILE A 60 2.20 0.75 -10.85
N VAL A 61 1.58 1.11 -11.97
CA VAL A 61 2.25 1.89 -13.02
C VAL A 61 1.86 3.35 -12.86
N LEU A 62 2.85 4.21 -12.64
CA LEU A 62 2.66 5.64 -12.51
C LEU A 62 3.21 6.34 -13.75
N ARG A 63 2.37 7.14 -14.39
CA ARG A 63 2.75 7.83 -15.64
C ARG A 63 3.35 9.20 -15.32
N ASP A 64 4.32 9.19 -14.45
CA ASP A 64 5.01 10.40 -14.00
C ASP A 64 6.47 10.27 -14.46
N PRO A 65 6.96 11.18 -15.31
CA PRO A 65 8.35 11.07 -15.81
C PRO A 65 9.39 11.21 -14.70
N ASN A 66 8.98 11.71 -13.53
CA ASN A 66 9.89 11.79 -12.37
C ASN A 66 9.91 10.52 -11.54
N VAL A 67 9.13 9.51 -11.94
CA VAL A 67 9.13 8.20 -11.29
C VAL A 67 10.07 7.29 -12.07
N SER A 68 10.95 6.59 -11.35
CA SER A 68 11.87 5.64 -11.98
C SER A 68 11.11 4.42 -12.50
N ARG A 69 11.70 3.68 -13.43
CA ARG A 69 11.07 2.50 -14.01
C ARG A 69 10.63 1.52 -12.93
N ARG A 70 11.54 1.22 -11.99
CA ARG A 70 11.27 0.49 -10.76
C ARG A 70 11.65 1.42 -9.64
N HIS A 71 10.65 2.04 -9.02
CA HIS A 71 10.90 3.13 -8.09
C HIS A 71 10.98 2.66 -6.65
N ALA A 72 9.99 1.88 -6.23
CA ALA A 72 9.90 1.42 -4.85
C ALA A 72 9.17 0.09 -4.81
N GLN A 73 9.31 -0.62 -3.69
CA GLN A 73 8.64 -1.89 -3.50
C GLN A 73 7.97 -1.90 -2.14
N ILE A 74 6.69 -2.24 -2.13
CA ILE A 74 5.94 -2.45 -0.90
C ILE A 74 5.86 -3.96 -0.67
N THR A 75 6.17 -4.40 0.55
CA THR A 75 6.13 -5.82 0.90
C THR A 75 5.28 -6.03 2.13
N LEU A 76 4.65 -7.21 2.17
CA LEU A 76 3.90 -7.66 3.33
C LEU A 76 4.61 -8.88 3.90
N ALA A 77 5.04 -8.78 5.16
CA ALA A 77 5.66 -9.89 5.89
C ALA A 77 4.80 -10.13 7.12
N GLY A 78 4.10 -11.27 7.11
CA GLY A 78 3.11 -11.52 8.16
C GLY A 78 1.97 -10.53 8.05
N THR A 79 1.85 -9.66 9.03
CA THR A 79 0.85 -8.60 9.03
C THR A 79 1.46 -7.20 8.87
N GLU A 80 2.77 -7.14 8.62
CA GLU A 80 3.47 -5.85 8.57
C GLU A 80 3.79 -5.47 7.15
N TRP A 81 3.37 -4.27 6.78
CA TRP A 81 3.72 -3.66 5.51
C TRP A 81 4.98 -2.83 5.67
N SER A 82 5.80 -2.82 4.64
CA SER A 82 6.99 -1.97 4.59
C SER A 82 7.23 -1.51 3.17
N ILE A 83 8.01 -0.44 3.01
CA ILE A 83 8.36 0.09 1.71
C ILE A 83 9.87 0.26 1.62
N GLU A 84 10.40 0.00 0.44
CA GLU A 84 11.83 0.14 0.16
C GLU A 84 12.00 0.90 -1.14
N ASP A 85 12.89 1.89 -1.13
CA ASP A 85 13.28 2.59 -2.36
C ASP A 85 14.21 1.68 -3.16
N LEU A 86 13.94 1.55 -4.44
CA LEU A 86 14.72 0.67 -5.33
C LEU A 86 15.79 1.46 -6.05
N ASN A 87 16.51 2.29 -5.32
CA ASN A 87 17.59 3.11 -5.87
C ASN A 87 17.07 4.07 -6.93
N SER A 88 15.94 4.68 -6.63
CA SER A 88 15.28 5.57 -7.59
C SER A 88 16.09 6.86 -7.77
N THR A 89 15.86 7.53 -8.90
CA THR A 89 16.56 8.77 -9.21
C THR A 89 16.17 9.90 -8.25
N ASN A 90 14.86 10.03 -7.98
CA ASN A 90 14.37 11.15 -7.18
C ASN A 90 14.06 10.80 -5.74
N GLY A 91 14.18 9.52 -5.37
CA GLY A 91 13.94 9.07 -4.02
C GLY A 91 12.48 8.81 -3.73
N THR A 92 12.23 8.17 -2.61
CA THR A 92 10.91 7.86 -2.09
C THR A 92 10.74 8.58 -0.77
N LEU A 93 9.60 9.26 -0.59
CA LEU A 93 9.31 9.97 0.65
C LEU A 93 8.15 9.28 1.36
N VAL A 94 8.28 9.15 2.68
CA VAL A 94 7.20 8.69 3.54
C VAL A 94 6.98 9.79 4.57
N ASN A 95 5.79 10.39 4.55
CA ASN A 95 5.44 11.52 5.40
C ASN A 95 6.47 12.63 5.29
N ASN A 96 6.85 12.94 4.04
CA ASN A 96 7.80 13.99 3.68
C ASN A 96 9.25 13.70 4.07
N ARG A 97 9.56 12.48 4.46
CA ARG A 97 10.93 12.11 4.77
C ARG A 97 11.45 11.13 3.74
N ARG A 98 12.63 11.41 3.20
CA ARG A 98 13.27 10.49 2.28
C ARG A 98 13.70 9.25 3.02
N ILE A 99 13.33 8.09 2.50
CA ILE A 99 13.61 6.82 3.13
C ILE A 99 14.40 5.90 2.20
N THR A 100 15.13 4.97 2.79
CA THR A 100 15.66 3.82 2.09
C THR A 100 14.71 2.66 2.27
N ARG A 101 14.27 2.44 3.49
CA ARG A 101 13.31 1.42 3.85
C ARG A 101 12.65 1.82 5.16
N CYS A 102 11.35 1.59 5.26
CA CYS A 102 10.66 1.83 6.53
C CYS A 102 9.35 1.05 6.58
N PRO A 103 8.84 0.78 7.79
CA PRO A 103 7.51 0.19 7.92
C PRO A 103 6.44 1.17 7.49
N LEU A 104 5.31 0.62 7.04
CA LEU A 104 4.16 1.41 6.61
C LEU A 104 3.00 1.17 7.54
N ARG A 105 2.23 2.23 7.80
CA ARG A 105 1.01 2.17 8.59
C ARG A 105 -0.11 2.84 7.82
N ASN A 106 -1.33 2.44 8.14
CA ASN A 106 -2.51 3.06 7.56
C ASN A 106 -2.45 4.58 7.75
N GLY A 107 -2.63 5.31 6.67
CA GLY A 107 -2.62 6.77 6.70
C GLY A 107 -1.28 7.40 6.33
N ASP A 108 -0.22 6.60 6.16
CA ASP A 108 1.07 7.16 5.74
C ASP A 108 0.96 7.76 4.34
N VAL A 109 1.66 8.87 4.14
CA VAL A 109 1.67 9.58 2.86
C VAL A 109 2.97 9.26 2.14
N LEU A 110 2.84 8.72 0.92
CA LEU A 110 3.97 8.28 0.11
C LEU A 110 4.12 9.19 -1.10
N THR A 111 5.35 9.59 -1.40
CA THR A 111 5.61 10.42 -2.57
C THR A 111 6.65 9.74 -3.46
N PHE A 112 6.31 9.59 -4.73
CA PHE A 112 7.18 9.07 -5.77
C PHE A 112 7.22 10.10 -6.89
N GLY A 113 8.38 10.71 -7.13
CA GLY A 113 8.45 11.79 -8.11
C GLY A 113 7.54 12.95 -7.72
N LEU A 114 6.59 13.29 -8.58
CA LEU A 114 5.60 14.33 -8.30
C LEU A 114 4.26 13.74 -7.86
N SER A 115 4.18 12.43 -7.67
CA SER A 115 2.93 11.73 -7.36
C SER A 115 2.87 11.40 -5.89
N THR A 116 1.76 11.74 -5.24
CA THR A 116 1.57 11.53 -3.81
C THR A 116 0.33 10.70 -3.54
N PHE A 117 0.47 9.75 -2.64
CA PHE A 117 -0.57 8.79 -2.32
C PHE A 117 -0.70 8.62 -0.82
N GLU A 118 -1.90 8.25 -0.39
CA GLU A 118 -2.11 7.80 0.98
C GLU A 118 -2.15 6.27 1.00
N PHE A 119 -1.37 5.68 1.90
CA PHE A 119 -1.37 4.23 2.10
C PHE A 119 -2.51 3.87 3.03
N ARG A 120 -3.35 2.95 2.58
CA ARG A 120 -4.49 2.47 3.37
C ARG A 120 -4.45 0.95 3.48
N SER A 121 -4.55 0.49 4.69
CA SER A 121 -4.55 -0.95 4.97
C SER A 121 -5.63 -1.32 5.95
#